data_bf3fe74dc074309273f9ca883bedfc69
#
_entry.id   bf3fe74dc074309273f9ca883bedfc69
#
_cell.length_a   1.000
_cell.length_b   1.000
_cell.length_c   1.000
_cell.angle_alpha   90.00
_cell.angle_beta   90.00
_cell.angle_gamma   90.00
#
_symmetry.space_group_name_H-M   'P 1'
#
loop_
_entity.id
_entity.type
_entity.pdbx_description
1 polymer ?
#
loop_
_entity_poly.entity_id
_entity_poly.type
_entity_poly.pdbx_seq_one_letter_code
_entity_poly.pdbx_strand_id
1 'polypeptide(L)'
;MSSRREFIANTSKAMVAGGLITLAEKEEPVMIENKFIHHVYFWLKNSGSKEDRAKLIEGLTKLSKVKTIKTFHIGQPADTNREVIDRSYAISWFTMFDNATDQQSYQVDPIHLKFVEDYSHLWSKVIVYDSVDAK
;
A
#
# COMPACT_ATOMS: atom_id res chain seq x y z
N MET A 1 -14.52 -2.71 -1.40
CA MET A 1 -15.19 -2.45 -2.23
C MET A 1 -16.35 -3.18 -2.55
N SER A 2 -16.56 -4.29 -2.00
CA SER A 2 -17.79 -4.96 -2.21
C SER A 2 -18.89 -4.12 -1.66
N SER A 3 -18.59 -3.29 -0.71
CA SER A 3 -19.65 -2.52 -0.15
C SER A 3 -20.35 -1.66 -1.18
N ARG A 4 -19.61 -1.13 -2.11
CA ARG A 4 -20.21 -0.31 -3.09
C ARG A 4 -21.17 -1.08 -3.95
N ARG A 5 -20.78 -2.28 -4.28
CA ARG A 5 -21.60 -3.08 -5.07
C ARG A 5 -22.82 -3.47 -4.30
N GLU A 6 -22.64 -3.79 -3.05
CA GLU A 6 -23.76 -4.18 -2.25
C GLU A 6 -24.73 -3.04 -2.13
N PHE A 7 -24.20 -1.86 -1.96
CA PHE A 7 -25.05 -0.72 -1.85
C PHE A 7 -25.88 -0.56 -3.10
N ILE A 8 -25.28 -0.72 -4.24
CA ILE A 8 -25.99 -0.60 -5.46
C ILE A 8 -27.05 -1.61 -5.55
N ALA A 9 -26.79 -2.81 -5.15
CA ALA A 9 -27.78 -3.84 -5.22
C ALA A 9 -28.96 -3.50 -4.35
N ASN A 10 -28.71 -3.01 -3.16
CA ASN A 10 -29.80 -2.67 -2.30
C ASN A 10 -30.60 -1.52 -2.87
N THR A 11 -29.92 -0.59 -3.43
CA THR A 11 -30.62 0.52 -4.00
C THR A 11 -31.45 0.05 -5.16
N SER A 12 -30.92 -0.84 -5.90
CA SER A 12 -31.64 -1.34 -7.02
C SER A 12 -32.93 -1.89 -6.61
N LYS A 13 -32.97 -2.59 -5.52
CA LYS A 13 -34.17 -3.14 -5.11
C LYS A 13 -35.20 -2.09 -4.95
N ALA A 14 -34.80 -1.04 -4.34
CA ALA A 14 -35.73 0.01 -4.13
C ALA A 14 -36.16 0.58 -5.45
N MET A 15 -35.27 0.61 -6.35
CA MET A 15 -35.61 1.22 -7.55
C MET A 15 -36.39 0.41 -8.44
N VAL A 16 -36.32 -0.81 -8.26
CA VAL A 16 -37.05 -1.69 -9.09
C VAL A 16 -38.42 -1.29 -9.21
N ALA A 17 -38.90 -0.81 -8.16
CA ALA A 17 -40.25 -0.42 -8.19
C ALA A 17 -40.40 0.52 -9.36
N GLY A 18 -39.49 1.31 -9.56
CA GLY A 18 -39.57 2.26 -10.62
C GLY A 18 -39.18 1.66 -11.92
N GLY A 19 -38.89 0.46 -11.86
CA GLY A 19 -38.56 -0.17 -13.07
C GLY A 19 -37.29 0.30 -13.63
N LEU A 20 -36.58 1.06 -12.93
CA LEU A 20 -35.45 1.51 -13.48
C LEU A 20 -34.34 0.79 -13.08
N ILE A 21 -33.81 0.11 -13.83
CA ILE A 21 -32.74 -0.62 -13.51
C ILE A 21 -31.62 0.09 -13.85
N THR A 22 -31.01 0.61 -12.96
CA THR A 22 -29.89 1.19 -13.23
C THR A 22 -28.87 0.28 -13.29
N LEU A 23 -28.26 0.20 -14.31
CA LEU A 23 -27.21 -0.63 -14.40
C LEU A 23 -26.15 -0.06 -13.58
N ALA A 24 -25.49 -0.86 -12.93
CA ALA A 24 -24.38 -0.45 -12.14
C ALA A 24 -23.44 0.19 -13.09
N GLU A 25 -23.11 1.39 -12.88
CA GLU A 25 -22.21 2.03 -13.73
C GLU A 25 -20.85 1.49 -13.54
N LYS A 26 -20.11 1.33 -14.61
CA LYS A 26 -18.81 0.84 -14.55
C LYS A 26 -17.96 1.89 -13.91
N GLU A 27 -17.19 1.48 -12.95
CA GLU A 27 -16.33 2.40 -12.29
C GLU A 27 -15.15 2.72 -13.17
N GLU A 28 -14.88 3.96 -13.38
CA GLU A 28 -13.75 4.35 -14.19
C GLU A 28 -12.52 4.39 -13.32
N PRO A 29 -11.38 4.01 -13.84
CA PRO A 29 -10.14 4.12 -13.09
C PRO A 29 -9.88 5.58 -12.73
N VAL A 30 -9.34 5.78 -11.56
CA VAL A 30 -9.05 7.13 -11.10
C VAL A 30 -7.55 7.33 -11.11
N MET A 31 -7.09 8.41 -11.69
CA MET A 31 -5.67 8.71 -11.69
C MET A 31 -5.33 9.44 -10.41
N ILE A 32 -4.30 8.97 -9.72
CA ILE A 32 -3.81 9.66 -8.55
C ILE A 32 -3.03 10.85 -9.06
N GLU A 33 -3.36 12.04 -8.57
CA GLU A 33 -2.67 13.24 -9.00
C GLU A 33 -2.17 14.06 -7.85
N ASN A 34 -1.07 14.77 -8.08
CA ASN A 34 -0.49 15.67 -7.09
C ASN A 34 -0.17 14.99 -5.77
N LYS A 35 0.44 13.82 -5.89
CA LYS A 35 0.81 13.05 -4.71
C LYS A 35 2.27 12.63 -4.83
N PHE A 36 2.81 12.22 -3.70
CA PHE A 36 4.16 11.69 -3.63
C PHE A 36 4.04 10.23 -3.27
N ILE A 37 4.61 9.34 -4.07
CA ILE A 37 4.55 7.90 -3.83
C ILE A 37 5.92 7.45 -3.32
N HIS A 38 5.93 6.78 -2.19
CA HIS A 38 7.16 6.28 -1.58
C HIS A 38 6.98 4.77 -1.48
N HIS A 39 7.64 4.02 -2.34
CA HIS A 39 7.46 2.57 -2.41
C HIS A 39 8.76 1.89 -2.06
N VAL A 40 8.73 1.05 -1.03
CA VAL A 40 9.91 0.42 -0.47
C VAL A 40 9.82 -1.09 -0.62
N TYR A 41 10.95 -1.72 -0.93
CA TYR A 41 11.02 -3.18 -1.03
C TYR A 41 12.08 -3.67 -0.07
N PHE A 42 11.76 -4.74 0.67
CA PHE A 42 12.67 -5.29 1.67
C PHE A 42 13.07 -6.72 1.32
N TRP A 43 14.33 -7.02 1.53
CA TRP A 43 14.84 -8.39 1.41
C TRP A 43 15.27 -8.83 2.81
N LEU A 44 14.73 -9.94 3.30
CA LEU A 44 15.07 -10.40 4.65
C LEU A 44 16.43 -11.08 4.69
N LYS A 45 17.12 -10.96 5.83
CA LYS A 45 18.37 -11.66 5.99
C LYS A 45 18.11 -13.16 5.96
N ASN A 46 17.03 -13.59 6.62
CA ASN A 46 16.66 -14.98 6.62
C ASN A 46 15.50 -15.15 5.68
N SER A 47 15.82 -15.21 4.39
CA SER A 47 14.76 -15.31 3.40
C SER A 47 14.01 -16.59 3.63
N GLY A 48 12.74 -16.56 3.52
CA GLY A 48 11.93 -17.73 3.79
C GLY A 48 11.48 -17.86 5.23
N SER A 49 11.99 -17.05 6.15
CA SER A 49 11.57 -17.13 7.53
C SER A 49 10.19 -16.52 7.70
N LYS A 50 9.21 -17.33 8.06
CA LYS A 50 7.86 -16.84 8.26
C LYS A 50 7.80 -15.97 9.51
N GLU A 51 8.64 -16.25 10.49
CA GLU A 51 8.66 -15.50 11.69
C GLU A 51 9.18 -14.09 11.45
N ASP A 52 10.27 -13.96 10.70
CA ASP A 52 10.82 -12.67 10.43
C ASP A 52 9.90 -11.86 9.52
N ARG A 53 9.21 -12.54 8.59
CA ARG A 53 8.25 -11.87 7.75
C ARG A 53 7.13 -11.30 8.60
N ALA A 54 6.62 -12.08 9.54
CA ALA A 54 5.54 -11.63 10.42
C ALA A 54 5.99 -10.45 11.27
N LYS A 55 7.23 -10.45 11.71
CA LYS A 55 7.72 -9.35 12.49
C LYS A 55 7.83 -8.07 11.67
N LEU A 56 8.29 -8.18 10.45
CA LEU A 56 8.40 -7.00 9.60
C LEU A 56 7.01 -6.42 9.32
N ILE A 57 6.03 -7.29 9.08
CA ILE A 57 4.67 -6.84 8.86
C ILE A 57 4.14 -6.12 10.10
N GLU A 58 4.47 -6.64 11.27
CA GLU A 58 4.07 -6.01 12.52
C GLU A 58 4.69 -4.61 12.59
N GLY A 59 5.96 -4.48 12.26
CA GLY A 59 6.63 -3.20 12.29
C GLY A 59 6.02 -2.20 11.33
N LEU A 60 5.72 -2.66 10.12
CA LEU A 60 5.12 -1.78 9.12
C LEU A 60 3.71 -1.36 9.53
N THR A 61 2.99 -2.24 10.21
CA THR A 61 1.67 -1.90 10.69
C THR A 61 1.77 -0.78 11.72
N LYS A 62 2.80 -0.81 12.57
CA LYS A 62 3.00 0.26 13.53
C LYS A 62 3.41 1.53 12.79
N LEU A 63 4.24 1.39 11.77
CA LEU A 63 4.71 2.53 10.98
C LEU A 63 3.57 3.24 10.28
N SER A 64 2.52 2.50 9.96
CA SER A 64 1.38 3.08 9.26
C SER A 64 0.66 4.16 10.06
N LYS A 65 1.03 4.32 11.32
CA LYS A 65 0.38 5.33 12.16
C LYS A 65 0.96 6.73 12.00
N VAL A 66 2.00 6.89 11.20
CA VAL A 66 2.55 8.22 10.94
C VAL A 66 1.46 9.04 10.27
N LYS A 67 1.17 10.20 10.85
CA LYS A 67 -0.01 10.96 10.43
C LYS A 67 0.02 11.54 9.03
N THR A 68 1.18 11.70 8.43
CA THR A 68 1.22 12.25 7.07
C THR A 68 0.96 11.22 5.99
N ILE A 69 0.90 9.93 6.33
CA ILE A 69 0.61 8.90 5.36
C ILE A 69 -0.86 8.97 4.98
N LYS A 70 -1.16 9.07 3.67
CA LYS A 70 -2.53 9.13 3.20
C LYS A 70 -3.09 7.74 2.91
N THR A 71 -2.26 6.88 2.41
CA THR A 71 -2.70 5.54 2.07
C THR A 71 -1.48 4.65 2.09
N PHE A 72 -1.66 3.38 2.40
CA PHE A 72 -0.53 2.47 2.42
C PHE A 72 -0.96 1.07 2.07
N HIS A 73 0.01 0.24 1.71
CA HIS A 73 -0.24 -1.15 1.40
C HIS A 73 0.99 -1.94 1.80
N ILE A 74 0.79 -3.04 2.50
CA ILE A 74 1.87 -3.96 2.85
C ILE A 74 1.67 -5.18 1.96
N GLY A 75 2.65 -5.46 1.12
CA GLY A 75 2.51 -6.51 0.12
C GLY A 75 3.60 -7.55 0.19
N GLN A 76 3.40 -8.60 -0.57
CA GLN A 76 4.41 -9.64 -0.77
C GLN A 76 4.33 -10.01 -2.24
N PRO A 77 5.32 -10.69 -2.78
CA PRO A 77 5.29 -11.03 -4.20
C PRO A 77 4.04 -11.81 -4.53
N ALA A 78 3.37 -11.41 -5.60
CA ALA A 78 2.19 -12.14 -6.08
C ALA A 78 2.66 -13.42 -6.77
N ASP A 79 1.72 -14.34 -6.95
CA ASP A 79 2.06 -15.59 -7.58
C ASP A 79 1.96 -15.39 -9.10
N THR A 80 2.84 -14.58 -9.64
CA THR A 80 2.89 -14.32 -11.06
C THR A 80 4.32 -14.50 -11.55
N ASN A 81 4.46 -14.88 -12.80
CA ASN A 81 5.79 -15.17 -13.30
C ASN A 81 5.88 -14.83 -14.78
N ARG A 82 6.70 -13.88 -15.10
CA ARG A 82 7.02 -13.50 -16.46
C ARG A 82 8.42 -12.97 -16.43
N GLU A 83 9.07 -12.92 -17.58
CA GLU A 83 10.44 -12.53 -17.65
C GLU A 83 10.76 -11.25 -16.89
N VAL A 84 9.89 -10.28 -16.94
CA VAL A 84 10.15 -8.99 -16.31
C VAL A 84 9.71 -8.89 -14.86
N ILE A 85 9.18 -9.98 -14.30
CA ILE A 85 8.69 -9.93 -12.92
C ILE A 85 9.79 -10.33 -11.95
N ASP A 86 10.10 -9.42 -11.01
CA ASP A 86 11.09 -9.70 -10.00
C ASP A 86 10.35 -10.02 -8.72
N ARG A 87 10.42 -11.26 -8.28
CA ARG A 87 9.78 -11.73 -7.06
C ARG A 87 10.79 -11.98 -5.96
N SER A 88 11.97 -11.37 -6.05
CA SER A 88 13.02 -11.67 -5.10
C SER A 88 12.85 -10.99 -3.74
N TYR A 89 12.03 -9.96 -3.67
CA TYR A 89 11.86 -9.26 -2.39
C TYR A 89 10.93 -10.04 -1.47
N ALA A 90 10.92 -9.70 -0.19
CA ALA A 90 10.06 -10.38 0.76
C ALA A 90 8.78 -9.60 1.03
N ILE A 91 8.89 -8.32 1.26
CA ILE A 91 7.76 -7.47 1.62
C ILE A 91 7.90 -6.16 0.88
N SER A 92 6.77 -5.58 0.48
CA SER A 92 6.76 -4.25 -0.11
C SER A 92 5.94 -3.34 0.79
N TRP A 93 6.34 -2.08 0.81
CA TRP A 93 5.67 -1.06 1.62
C TRP A 93 5.37 0.11 0.71
N PHE A 94 4.11 0.26 0.35
CA PHE A 94 3.68 1.34 -0.51
C PHE A 94 3.06 2.41 0.36
N THR A 95 3.47 3.66 0.19
CA THR A 95 2.85 4.76 0.91
C THR A 95 2.61 5.92 -0.03
N MET A 96 1.64 6.73 0.29
CA MET A 96 1.31 7.89 -0.49
C MET A 96 1.20 9.08 0.45
N PHE A 97 1.81 10.18 0.05
CA PHE A 97 1.79 11.42 0.82
C PHE A 97 1.26 12.54 -0.06
N ASP A 98 0.83 13.63 0.54
CA ASP A 98 0.35 14.76 -0.25
C ASP A 98 1.49 15.42 -1.02
N ASN A 99 2.69 15.43 -0.47
CA ASN A 99 3.81 16.11 -1.10
C ASN A 99 5.13 15.66 -0.51
N ALA A 100 6.22 16.18 -1.05
CA ALA A 100 7.55 15.80 -0.60
C ALA A 100 7.81 16.23 0.84
N THR A 101 7.25 17.35 1.26
CA THR A 101 7.47 17.83 2.62
C THR A 101 6.86 16.85 3.62
N ASP A 102 5.67 16.33 3.31
CA ASP A 102 5.02 15.36 4.19
C ASP A 102 5.79 14.05 4.24
N GLN A 103 6.39 13.65 3.12
CA GLN A 103 7.19 12.45 3.12
C GLN A 103 8.47 12.67 3.94
N GLN A 104 9.06 13.85 3.85
CA GLN A 104 10.25 14.15 4.63
C GLN A 104 9.91 14.16 6.13
N SER A 105 8.74 14.65 6.47
CA SER A 105 8.29 14.66 7.85
C SER A 105 8.16 13.22 8.37
N TYR A 106 7.72 12.31 7.51
CA TYR A 106 7.61 10.90 7.85
C TYR A 106 9.01 10.33 8.13
N GLN A 107 10.02 10.70 7.35
CA GLN A 107 11.35 10.15 7.51
C GLN A 107 11.93 10.44 8.89
N VAL A 108 11.60 11.59 9.45
CA VAL A 108 12.14 11.97 10.75
C VAL A 108 11.16 11.82 11.89
N ASP A 109 9.99 11.26 11.61
CA ASP A 109 8.98 11.07 12.64
C ASP A 109 9.45 10.03 13.64
N PRO A 110 9.20 10.22 14.93
CA PRO A 110 9.64 9.27 15.94
C PRO A 110 9.15 7.84 15.68
N ILE A 111 7.97 7.70 15.09
CA ILE A 111 7.45 6.38 14.77
C ILE A 111 8.34 5.71 13.72
N HIS A 112 8.79 6.48 12.72
CA HIS A 112 9.66 5.94 11.69
C HIS A 112 11.03 5.60 12.27
N LEU A 113 11.58 6.47 13.11
CA LEU A 113 12.88 6.23 13.70
C LEU A 113 12.84 4.98 14.57
N LYS A 114 11.74 4.81 15.29
CA LYS A 114 11.59 3.63 16.14
C LYS A 114 11.47 2.37 15.31
N PHE A 115 10.78 2.47 14.18
CA PHE A 115 10.62 1.35 13.27
C PHE A 115 12.01 0.87 12.81
N VAL A 116 12.85 1.80 12.40
CA VAL A 116 14.17 1.43 11.93
C VAL A 116 14.98 0.82 13.07
N GLU A 117 14.91 1.41 14.24
CA GLU A 117 15.63 0.89 15.38
C GLU A 117 15.21 -0.52 15.75
N ASP A 118 13.92 -0.77 15.78
CA ASP A 118 13.41 -2.06 16.24
C ASP A 118 13.42 -3.17 15.19
N TYR A 119 13.36 -2.83 13.92
CA TYR A 119 13.16 -3.85 12.89
C TYR A 119 14.26 -3.97 11.83
N SER A 120 15.21 -3.01 11.78
CA SER A 120 16.19 -3.05 10.71
C SER A 120 17.06 -4.29 10.71
N HIS A 121 17.17 -4.96 11.85
CA HIS A 121 17.99 -6.18 11.91
C HIS A 121 17.37 -7.31 11.08
N LEU A 122 16.13 -7.16 10.66
CA LEU A 122 15.46 -8.22 9.91
C LEU A 122 15.85 -8.23 8.44
N TRP A 123 16.25 -7.11 7.89
CA TRP A 123 16.49 -7.06 6.44
C TRP A 123 17.96 -6.94 6.08
N SER A 124 18.30 -7.46 4.90
CA SER A 124 19.65 -7.37 4.37
C SER A 124 19.75 -6.28 3.32
N LYS A 125 18.62 -5.84 2.78
CA LYS A 125 18.63 -4.90 1.67
C LYS A 125 17.30 -4.19 1.59
N VAL A 126 17.33 -2.93 1.27
CA VAL A 126 16.12 -2.13 1.07
C VAL A 126 16.31 -1.33 -0.20
N ILE A 127 15.28 -1.26 -1.00
CA ILE A 127 15.30 -0.40 -2.18
C ILE A 127 14.06 0.48 -2.12
N VAL A 128 14.23 1.75 -2.42
CA VAL A 128 13.14 2.71 -2.38
C VAL A 128 12.96 3.30 -3.77
N TYR A 129 11.71 3.39 -4.20
CA TYR A 129 11.38 4.09 -5.42
C TYR A 129 10.41 5.20 -5.07
N ASP A 130 10.86 6.43 -5.19
CA ASP A 130 10.00 7.59 -4.94
C ASP A 130 9.58 8.16 -6.27
N SER A 131 8.33 8.53 -6.40
CA SER A 131 7.86 9.13 -7.65
C SER A 131 6.81 10.20 -7.39
N VAL A 132 6.73 11.11 -8.35
CA VAL A 132 5.70 12.14 -8.34
C VAL A 132 5.08 12.09 -9.73
N ASP A 133 4.06 12.89 -9.96
CA ASP A 133 3.36 12.87 -11.24
C ASP A 133 4.32 13.07 -12.40
N ALA A 134 4.14 12.29 -13.44
CA ALA A 134 4.96 12.42 -14.65
C ALA A 134 4.45 13.62 -15.44
N LYS A 135 5.37 14.35 -16.07
CA LYS A 135 5.01 15.52 -16.89
C LYS A 135 5.53 15.39 -18.26
#